data_2e4d0ca057d5722afe524efecd4c22a4
#
_entry.id   2e4d0ca057d5722afe524efecd4c22a4
#
_cell.length_a   1.000
_cell.length_b   1.000
_cell.length_c   1.000
_cell.angle_alpha   90.00
_cell.angle_beta   90.00
_cell.angle_gamma   90.00
#
_symmetry.space_group_name_H-M   'P 1'
#
loop_
_entity.id
_entity.type
_entity.pdbx_description
1 polymer ?
#
loop_
_entity_poly.entity_id
_entity_poly.type
_entity_poly.pdbx_seq_one_letter_code
_entity_poly.pdbx_strand_id
1 'polypeptide(L)'
;MKKLLTIAATLGLISTASVAVQASPQEDLKEFRAYFAERFPDVPFKEYANGVYAIDQASREQWEAIEEFPPYELNIDNGKTAFNTPFKNGKTYASCFRNDGDGIKQDYPYYDSATGKVVTVESAINECRSKNGEEPLKWQKGEIADISAYMAYTSRGNKTNVVVPGDEGAMAA
;
A
#
# COMPACT_ATOMS: atom_id res chain seq x y z
N MET A 1 69.88 1.13 -46.83
CA MET A 1 69.06 0.00 -46.33
C MET A 1 68.38 0.45 -45.05
N LYS A 2 67.13 0.89 -45.19
CA LYS A 2 66.31 1.39 -44.05
C LYS A 2 65.31 0.29 -43.59
N LYS A 3 65.48 -0.20 -42.37
CA LYS A 3 64.56 -1.16 -41.76
C LYS A 3 63.42 -0.39 -41.17
N LEU A 4 62.19 -0.58 -41.68
CA LEU A 4 60.94 -0.12 -41.06
C LEU A 4 60.58 -1.12 -39.95
N LEU A 5 60.49 -0.62 -38.74
CA LEU A 5 59.87 -1.35 -37.60
C LEU A 5 58.37 -1.03 -37.60
N THR A 6 57.56 -2.05 -37.84
CA THR A 6 56.10 -1.95 -37.71
C THR A 6 55.72 -2.31 -36.29
N ILE A 7 55.24 -1.34 -35.51
CA ILE A 7 54.69 -1.56 -34.17
C ILE A 7 53.19 -1.82 -34.34
N ALA A 8 52.75 -3.05 -34.11
CA ALA A 8 51.34 -3.41 -34.04
C ALA A 8 50.82 -3.07 -32.65
N ALA A 9 50.00 -2.03 -32.56
CA ALA A 9 49.28 -1.68 -31.33
C ALA A 9 48.00 -2.54 -31.22
N THR A 10 48.01 -3.53 -30.36
CA THR A 10 46.80 -4.29 -29.99
C THR A 10 46.00 -3.47 -28.98
N LEU A 11 44.91 -2.82 -29.43
CA LEU A 11 43.91 -2.25 -28.56
C LEU A 11 43.09 -3.41 -27.95
N GLY A 12 43.35 -3.71 -26.67
CA GLY A 12 42.47 -4.59 -25.88
C GLY A 12 41.20 -3.87 -25.53
N LEU A 13 40.06 -4.28 -26.12
CA LEU A 13 38.72 -3.88 -25.65
C LEU A 13 38.50 -4.52 -24.29
N ILE A 14 38.61 -3.71 -23.23
CA ILE A 14 38.08 -4.09 -21.90
C ILE A 14 36.57 -3.89 -21.94
N SER A 15 35.82 -4.95 -22.21
CA SER A 15 34.36 -4.98 -22.02
C SER A 15 34.10 -4.94 -20.54
N THR A 16 33.79 -3.78 -20.00
CA THR A 16 33.18 -3.69 -18.65
C THR A 16 31.75 -4.23 -18.75
N ALA A 17 31.57 -5.51 -18.43
CA ALA A 17 30.28 -6.06 -18.22
C ALA A 17 29.68 -5.34 -16.99
N SER A 18 28.79 -4.40 -17.24
CA SER A 18 27.94 -3.85 -16.17
C SER A 18 27.05 -4.98 -15.68
N VAL A 19 27.38 -5.55 -14.53
CA VAL A 19 26.47 -6.43 -13.81
C VAL A 19 25.33 -5.53 -13.37
N ALA A 20 24.21 -5.57 -14.09
CA ALA A 20 22.98 -4.98 -13.60
C ALA A 20 22.62 -5.77 -12.33
N VAL A 21 22.81 -5.16 -11.18
CA VAL A 21 22.27 -5.68 -9.91
C VAL A 21 20.76 -5.63 -10.09
N GLN A 22 20.17 -6.77 -10.38
CA GLN A 22 18.73 -6.90 -10.48
C GLN A 22 18.22 -6.94 -9.03
N ALA A 23 17.77 -5.78 -8.54
CA ALA A 23 17.14 -5.67 -7.25
C ALA A 23 15.96 -6.65 -7.20
N SER A 24 15.91 -7.51 -6.19
CA SER A 24 14.76 -8.37 -5.96
C SER A 24 13.99 -7.87 -4.74
N PRO A 25 12.66 -7.90 -4.74
CA PRO A 25 11.87 -7.47 -3.58
C PRO A 25 12.28 -8.17 -2.28
N GLN A 26 12.76 -9.41 -2.35
CA GLN A 26 13.22 -10.18 -1.20
C GLN A 26 14.58 -9.70 -0.67
N GLU A 27 15.50 -9.35 -1.56
CA GLU A 27 16.80 -8.79 -1.19
C GLU A 27 16.63 -7.38 -0.62
N ASP A 28 15.86 -6.54 -1.29
CA ASP A 28 15.54 -5.19 -0.82
C ASP A 28 14.88 -5.22 0.56
N LEU A 29 13.93 -6.14 0.79
CA LEU A 29 13.30 -6.32 2.09
C LEU A 29 14.32 -6.74 3.16
N LYS A 30 15.25 -7.63 2.83
CA LYS A 30 16.31 -8.08 3.76
C LYS A 30 17.24 -6.93 4.11
N GLU A 31 17.69 -6.17 3.13
CA GLU A 31 18.58 -5.02 3.33
C GLU A 31 17.89 -3.92 4.13
N PHE A 32 16.64 -3.61 3.79
CA PHE A 32 15.83 -2.63 4.51
C PHE A 32 15.68 -3.01 6.01
N ARG A 33 15.37 -4.27 6.30
CA ARG A 33 15.26 -4.76 7.67
C ARG A 33 16.61 -4.72 8.41
N ALA A 34 17.69 -5.09 7.74
CA ALA A 34 19.04 -5.06 8.33
C ALA A 34 19.46 -3.62 8.68
N TYR A 35 19.20 -2.67 7.79
CA TYR A 35 19.48 -1.26 8.03
C TYR A 35 18.80 -0.73 9.30
N PHE A 36 17.51 -1.00 9.47
CA PHE A 36 16.80 -0.53 10.67
C PHE A 36 17.21 -1.27 11.93
N ALA A 37 17.48 -2.56 11.86
CA ALA A 37 17.96 -3.33 13.01
C ALA A 37 19.34 -2.85 13.49
N GLU A 38 20.23 -2.47 12.57
CA GLU A 38 21.55 -1.91 12.92
C GLU A 38 21.41 -0.50 13.52
N ARG A 39 20.55 0.32 12.94
CA ARG A 39 20.38 1.72 13.36
C ARG A 39 19.65 1.86 14.70
N PHE A 40 18.74 0.95 14.99
CA PHE A 40 17.91 0.95 16.21
C PHE A 40 17.92 -0.43 16.89
N PRO A 41 19.07 -0.83 17.46
CA PRO A 41 19.26 -2.20 17.98
C PRO A 41 18.33 -2.54 19.16
N ASP A 42 17.86 -1.53 19.89
CA ASP A 42 16.99 -1.70 21.05
C ASP A 42 15.50 -1.82 20.68
N VAL A 43 15.15 -1.65 19.39
CA VAL A 43 13.76 -1.72 18.93
C VAL A 43 13.44 -3.13 18.41
N PRO A 44 12.57 -3.90 19.10
CA PRO A 44 12.18 -5.22 18.63
C PRO A 44 11.47 -5.13 17.27
N PHE A 45 11.71 -6.11 16.38
CA PHE A 45 11.12 -6.12 15.03
C PHE A 45 9.60 -5.93 15.01
N LYS A 46 8.88 -6.51 15.99
CA LYS A 46 7.41 -6.38 16.09
C LYS A 46 6.94 -4.94 16.31
N GLU A 47 7.77 -4.09 16.93
CA GLU A 47 7.43 -2.70 17.21
C GLU A 47 7.46 -1.83 15.96
N TYR A 48 8.16 -2.23 14.89
CA TYR A 48 8.15 -1.49 13.61
C TYR A 48 6.78 -1.40 12.94
N ALA A 49 5.79 -2.21 13.37
CA ALA A 49 4.39 -2.02 12.99
C ALA A 49 3.84 -0.65 13.40
N ASN A 50 4.44 -0.01 14.39
CA ASN A 50 4.08 1.33 14.88
C ASN A 50 4.78 2.47 14.09
N GLY A 51 5.56 2.15 13.05
CA GLY A 51 6.26 3.14 12.22
C GLY A 51 7.22 4.02 13.03
N VAL A 52 7.14 5.34 12.83
CA VAL A 52 8.00 6.32 13.54
C VAL A 52 7.84 6.23 15.06
N TYR A 53 6.68 5.85 15.56
CA TYR A 53 6.41 5.73 16.99
C TYR A 53 7.15 4.58 17.68
N ALA A 54 7.79 3.69 16.91
CA ALA A 54 8.68 2.66 17.45
C ALA A 54 10.06 3.22 17.80
N ILE A 55 10.47 4.32 17.14
CA ILE A 55 11.85 4.86 17.23
C ILE A 55 11.90 6.28 17.78
N ASP A 56 10.80 6.99 17.83
CA ASP A 56 10.67 8.34 18.39
C ASP A 56 9.57 8.38 19.47
N GLN A 57 10.02 8.36 20.72
CA GLN A 57 9.14 8.35 21.89
C GLN A 57 8.32 9.64 22.00
N ALA A 58 8.87 10.80 21.64
CA ALA A 58 8.16 12.07 21.71
C ALA A 58 7.00 12.12 20.72
N SER A 59 7.21 11.64 19.51
CA SER A 59 6.15 11.50 18.51
C SER A 59 5.07 10.51 18.95
N ARG A 60 5.47 9.43 19.63
CA ARG A 60 4.55 8.44 20.18
C ARG A 60 3.63 9.05 21.25
N GLU A 61 4.19 9.77 22.21
CA GLU A 61 3.43 10.44 23.27
C GLU A 61 2.44 11.46 22.73
N GLN A 62 2.83 12.23 21.69
CA GLN A 62 1.92 13.15 21.02
C GLN A 62 0.78 12.43 20.31
N TRP A 63 1.07 11.32 19.64
CA TRP A 63 0.03 10.51 19.01
C TRP A 63 -0.92 9.91 20.05
N GLU A 64 -0.42 9.35 21.15
CA GLU A 64 -1.22 8.78 22.22
C GLU A 64 -2.16 9.84 22.84
N ALA A 65 -1.68 11.07 23.02
CA ALA A 65 -2.50 12.18 23.50
C ALA A 65 -3.63 12.58 22.52
N ILE A 66 -3.38 12.50 21.20
CA ILE A 66 -4.41 12.74 20.17
C ILE A 66 -5.45 11.61 20.18
N GLU A 67 -5.03 10.37 20.42
CA GLU A 67 -5.92 9.21 20.45
C GLU A 67 -6.88 9.18 21.67
N GLU A 68 -6.68 10.03 22.69
CA GLU A 68 -7.66 10.22 23.76
C GLU A 68 -8.97 10.86 23.24
N PHE A 69 -8.87 11.77 22.24
CA PHE A 69 -10.00 12.42 21.58
C PHE A 69 -9.71 12.55 20.08
N PRO A 70 -9.78 11.46 19.32
CA PRO A 70 -9.28 11.45 17.97
C PRO A 70 -10.15 12.29 17.03
N PRO A 71 -9.59 13.27 16.30
CA PRO A 71 -10.35 14.19 15.44
C PRO A 71 -11.05 13.48 14.26
N TYR A 72 -10.65 12.26 13.94
CA TYR A 72 -11.23 11.46 12.87
C TYR A 72 -12.48 10.65 13.28
N GLU A 73 -12.85 10.64 14.57
CA GLU A 73 -13.98 9.83 15.06
C GLU A 73 -15.30 10.24 14.40
N LEU A 74 -15.52 11.54 14.20
CA LEU A 74 -16.67 12.05 13.47
C LEU A 74 -16.72 11.53 12.02
N ASN A 75 -15.59 11.42 11.35
CA ASN A 75 -15.51 10.89 10.00
C ASN A 75 -15.86 9.39 9.95
N ILE A 76 -15.46 8.64 10.97
CA ILE A 76 -15.85 7.22 11.11
C ILE A 76 -17.37 7.09 11.27
N ASP A 77 -18.00 7.90 12.12
CA ASP A 77 -19.45 7.89 12.34
C ASP A 77 -20.22 8.31 11.07
N ASN A 78 -19.77 9.34 10.38
CA ASN A 78 -20.31 9.74 9.08
C ASN A 78 -20.18 8.61 8.06
N GLY A 79 -19.01 7.98 7.98
CA GLY A 79 -18.74 6.85 7.09
C GLY A 79 -19.62 5.65 7.39
N LYS A 80 -19.82 5.32 8.69
CA LYS A 80 -20.74 4.26 9.13
C LYS A 80 -22.17 4.56 8.68
N THR A 81 -22.61 5.80 8.86
CA THR A 81 -23.96 6.24 8.44
C THR A 81 -24.11 6.11 6.92
N ALA A 82 -23.16 6.65 6.15
CA ALA A 82 -23.19 6.58 4.70
C ALA A 82 -23.14 5.13 4.19
N PHE A 83 -22.30 4.29 4.77
CA PHE A 83 -22.15 2.87 4.41
C PHE A 83 -23.46 2.08 4.56
N ASN A 84 -24.24 2.39 5.59
CA ASN A 84 -25.52 1.72 5.89
C ASN A 84 -26.72 2.39 5.26
N THR A 85 -26.55 3.56 4.63
CA THR A 85 -27.64 4.26 3.95
C THR A 85 -28.01 3.53 2.66
N PRO A 86 -29.29 3.15 2.47
CA PRO A 86 -29.70 2.46 1.25
C PRO A 86 -29.54 3.33 -0.01
N PHE A 87 -29.07 2.73 -1.08
CA PHE A 87 -29.14 3.27 -2.43
C PHE A 87 -30.61 3.36 -2.91
N LYS A 88 -30.85 4.02 -4.05
CA LYS A 88 -32.19 4.12 -4.65
C LYS A 88 -32.86 2.78 -4.90
N ASN A 89 -32.09 1.72 -5.09
CA ASN A 89 -32.60 0.36 -5.29
C ASN A 89 -32.80 -0.43 -3.98
N GLY A 90 -32.62 0.19 -2.80
CA GLY A 90 -32.81 -0.39 -1.50
C GLY A 90 -31.61 -1.23 -0.97
N LYS A 91 -30.57 -1.44 -1.76
CA LYS A 91 -29.32 -2.10 -1.32
C LYS A 91 -28.41 -1.10 -0.62
N THR A 92 -27.45 -1.63 0.16
CA THR A 92 -26.39 -0.83 0.80
C THR A 92 -25.01 -1.27 0.28
N TYR A 93 -23.95 -0.60 0.69
CA TYR A 93 -22.58 -1.01 0.38
C TYR A 93 -22.26 -2.45 0.83
N ALA A 94 -22.85 -2.92 1.93
CA ALA A 94 -22.69 -4.29 2.42
C ALA A 94 -22.94 -5.34 1.33
N SER A 95 -23.89 -5.10 0.43
CA SER A 95 -24.21 -6.03 -0.66
C SER A 95 -23.11 -6.20 -1.72
N CYS A 96 -22.10 -5.34 -1.72
CA CYS A 96 -21.01 -5.35 -2.70
C CYS A 96 -19.73 -5.98 -2.17
N PHE A 97 -19.60 -6.10 -0.88
CA PHE A 97 -18.37 -6.53 -0.24
C PHE A 97 -18.54 -7.90 0.45
N ARG A 98 -17.48 -8.70 0.46
CA ARG A 98 -17.45 -9.90 1.30
C ARG A 98 -17.60 -9.50 2.78
N ASN A 99 -18.14 -10.39 3.60
CA ASN A 99 -18.36 -10.17 5.03
C ASN A 99 -19.08 -8.85 5.32
N ASP A 100 -20.03 -8.47 4.42
CA ASP A 100 -20.81 -7.23 4.51
C ASP A 100 -19.95 -5.95 4.63
N GLY A 101 -18.69 -6.02 4.23
CA GLY A 101 -17.69 -4.94 4.30
C GLY A 101 -16.95 -4.81 5.62
N ASP A 102 -17.23 -5.69 6.58
CA ASP A 102 -16.57 -5.69 7.89
C ASP A 102 -15.21 -6.39 7.84
N GLY A 103 -14.18 -5.71 8.34
CA GLY A 103 -12.84 -6.27 8.47
C GLY A 103 -12.17 -6.66 7.15
N ILE A 104 -12.32 -5.87 6.09
CA ILE A 104 -11.78 -6.20 4.75
C ILE A 104 -10.75 -5.20 4.21
N LYS A 105 -10.57 -4.05 4.87
CA LYS A 105 -9.66 -2.98 4.37
C LYS A 105 -8.21 -3.44 4.27
N GLN A 106 -7.77 -4.38 5.10
CA GLN A 106 -6.42 -4.95 5.08
C GLN A 106 -6.10 -5.75 3.82
N ASP A 107 -7.10 -6.13 3.00
CA ASP A 107 -6.90 -6.84 1.74
C ASP A 107 -6.74 -5.88 0.54
N TYR A 108 -6.80 -4.58 0.77
CA TYR A 108 -6.65 -3.54 -0.24
C TYR A 108 -5.34 -2.75 -0.03
N PRO A 109 -4.72 -2.24 -1.14
CA PRO A 109 -5.11 -2.49 -2.53
C PRO A 109 -4.73 -3.90 -2.98
N TYR A 110 -5.38 -4.43 -4.01
CA TYR A 110 -4.97 -5.66 -4.66
C TYR A 110 -4.92 -5.51 -6.18
N TYR A 111 -4.11 -6.34 -6.84
CA TYR A 111 -4.08 -6.40 -8.29
C TYR A 111 -5.12 -7.39 -8.80
N ASP A 112 -6.01 -6.92 -9.68
CA ASP A 112 -6.99 -7.76 -10.36
C ASP A 112 -6.44 -8.21 -11.72
N SER A 113 -5.98 -9.44 -11.80
CA SER A 113 -5.41 -10.02 -13.02
C SER A 113 -6.42 -10.13 -14.17
N ALA A 114 -7.74 -10.15 -13.88
CA ALA A 114 -8.76 -10.21 -14.91
C ALA A 114 -8.92 -8.90 -15.66
N THR A 115 -8.74 -7.78 -14.95
CA THR A 115 -8.85 -6.42 -15.53
C THR A 115 -7.50 -5.75 -15.75
N GLY A 116 -6.40 -6.31 -15.22
CA GLY A 116 -5.06 -5.72 -15.28
C GLY A 116 -4.95 -4.40 -14.49
N LYS A 117 -5.70 -4.25 -13.40
CA LYS A 117 -5.76 -2.99 -12.64
C LYS A 117 -5.53 -3.22 -11.15
N VAL A 118 -4.95 -2.20 -10.51
CA VAL A 118 -4.95 -2.12 -9.05
C VAL A 118 -6.31 -1.64 -8.58
N VAL A 119 -6.91 -2.39 -7.67
CA VAL A 119 -8.19 -2.07 -7.03
C VAL A 119 -7.93 -1.55 -5.63
N THR A 120 -8.27 -0.29 -5.38
CA THR A 120 -8.27 0.29 -4.03
C THR A 120 -9.66 0.16 -3.40
N VAL A 121 -9.78 0.33 -2.09
CA VAL A 121 -11.09 0.31 -1.43
C VAL A 121 -12.00 1.43 -1.97
N GLU A 122 -11.44 2.59 -2.27
CA GLU A 122 -12.17 3.73 -2.81
C GLU A 122 -12.69 3.43 -4.24
N SER A 123 -11.90 2.74 -5.08
CA SER A 123 -12.38 2.29 -6.39
C SER A 123 -13.50 1.28 -6.26
N ALA A 124 -13.41 0.34 -5.31
CA ALA A 124 -14.45 -0.63 -5.03
C ALA A 124 -15.74 0.01 -4.48
N ILE A 125 -15.63 1.05 -3.63
CA ILE A 125 -16.76 1.86 -3.16
C ILE A 125 -17.48 2.50 -4.36
N ASN A 126 -16.76 3.15 -5.27
CA ASN A 126 -17.35 3.78 -6.45
C ASN A 126 -17.91 2.77 -7.46
N GLU A 127 -17.27 1.62 -7.60
CA GLU A 127 -17.80 0.52 -8.41
C GLU A 127 -19.14 0.00 -7.84
N CYS A 128 -19.22 -0.16 -6.51
CA CYS A 128 -20.45 -0.55 -5.83
C CYS A 128 -21.57 0.45 -6.11
N ARG A 129 -21.32 1.76 -6.01
CA ARG A 129 -22.28 2.81 -6.34
C ARG A 129 -22.78 2.69 -7.78
N SER A 130 -21.86 2.61 -8.73
CA SER A 130 -22.19 2.51 -10.16
C SER A 130 -23.02 1.27 -10.47
N LYS A 131 -22.72 0.12 -9.88
CA LYS A 131 -23.49 -1.12 -10.01
C LYS A 131 -24.92 -1.01 -9.44
N ASN A 132 -25.13 -0.09 -8.50
CA ASN A 132 -26.45 0.16 -7.88
C ASN A 132 -27.15 1.41 -8.42
N GLY A 133 -26.66 1.99 -9.52
CA GLY A 133 -27.29 3.13 -10.19
C GLY A 133 -27.05 4.48 -9.51
N GLU A 134 -26.02 4.58 -8.69
CA GLU A 134 -25.60 5.82 -8.04
C GLU A 134 -24.39 6.44 -8.76
N GLU A 135 -24.30 7.77 -8.71
CA GLU A 135 -23.13 8.48 -9.21
C GLU A 135 -21.89 8.20 -8.35
N PRO A 136 -20.71 8.02 -8.96
CA PRO A 136 -19.47 7.89 -8.23
C PRO A 136 -19.17 9.11 -7.34
N LEU A 137 -18.64 8.86 -6.16
CA LEU A 137 -18.17 9.90 -5.24
C LEU A 137 -16.87 10.54 -5.76
N LYS A 138 -16.64 11.79 -5.38
CA LYS A 138 -15.39 12.48 -5.67
C LYS A 138 -14.25 11.85 -4.87
N TRP A 139 -13.11 11.66 -5.52
CA TRP A 139 -11.91 11.11 -4.92
C TRP A 139 -11.33 11.99 -3.81
N GLN A 140 -10.66 11.37 -2.86
CA GLN A 140 -9.79 11.93 -1.83
C GLN A 140 -10.47 12.69 -0.68
N LYS A 141 -11.72 13.07 -0.75
CA LYS A 141 -12.38 13.87 0.28
C LYS A 141 -13.89 13.66 0.36
N GLY A 142 -14.46 14.04 1.49
CA GLY A 142 -15.89 13.94 1.76
C GLY A 142 -16.33 12.48 1.95
N GLU A 143 -17.52 12.14 1.53
CA GLU A 143 -18.16 10.86 1.82
C GLU A 143 -17.30 9.62 1.50
N ILE A 144 -16.52 9.64 0.40
CA ILE A 144 -15.65 8.51 0.07
C ILE A 144 -14.53 8.30 1.10
N ALA A 145 -13.99 9.41 1.63
CA ALA A 145 -12.98 9.35 2.68
C ALA A 145 -13.59 8.86 4.00
N ASP A 146 -14.79 9.32 4.33
CA ASP A 146 -15.51 8.91 5.53
C ASP A 146 -15.85 7.41 5.49
N ILE A 147 -16.38 6.91 4.37
CA ILE A 147 -16.65 5.47 4.17
C ILE A 147 -15.35 4.66 4.25
N SER A 148 -14.26 5.11 3.60
CA SER A 148 -12.96 4.44 3.65
C SER A 148 -12.40 4.41 5.07
N ALA A 149 -12.58 5.50 5.86
CA ALA A 149 -12.20 5.56 7.26
C ALA A 149 -13.00 4.58 8.13
N TYR A 150 -14.31 4.48 7.92
CA TYR A 150 -15.14 3.50 8.60
C TYR A 150 -14.70 2.05 8.29
N MET A 151 -14.49 1.73 7.02
CA MET A 151 -14.01 0.39 6.62
C MET A 151 -12.61 0.09 7.18
N ALA A 152 -11.74 1.09 7.30
CA ALA A 152 -10.44 0.94 7.98
C ALA A 152 -10.61 0.70 9.48
N TYR A 153 -11.55 1.39 10.11
CA TYR A 153 -11.85 1.20 11.53
C TYR A 153 -12.34 -0.21 11.84
N THR A 154 -13.21 -0.79 11.01
CA THR A 154 -13.67 -2.19 11.18
C THR A 154 -12.54 -3.20 10.98
N SER A 155 -11.44 -2.80 10.33
CA SER A 155 -10.25 -3.64 10.10
C SER A 155 -9.15 -3.45 11.16
N ARG A 156 -9.40 -2.67 12.22
CA ARG A 156 -8.42 -2.44 13.29
C ARG A 156 -7.92 -3.75 13.90
N GLY A 157 -6.61 -3.83 14.10
CA GLY A 157 -5.95 -5.03 14.65
C GLY A 157 -5.69 -6.13 13.62
N ASN A 158 -6.25 -6.06 12.42
CA ASN A 158 -5.94 -6.97 11.34
C ASN A 158 -4.59 -6.60 10.70
N LYS A 159 -3.83 -7.62 10.32
CA LYS A 159 -2.59 -7.42 9.57
C LYS A 159 -2.91 -7.20 8.10
N THR A 160 -2.13 -6.36 7.43
CA THR A 160 -2.16 -6.23 5.97
C THR A 160 -2.06 -7.61 5.32
N ASN A 161 -3.00 -7.93 4.45
CA ASN A 161 -3.14 -9.23 3.79
C ASN A 161 -3.28 -9.05 2.27
N VAL A 162 -2.44 -8.19 1.72
CA VAL A 162 -2.40 -7.96 0.27
C VAL A 162 -1.63 -9.09 -0.39
N VAL A 163 -2.27 -9.71 -1.37
CA VAL A 163 -1.63 -10.72 -2.22
C VAL A 163 -1.18 -10.03 -3.50
N VAL A 164 0.13 -10.05 -3.75
CA VAL A 164 0.70 -9.61 -5.02
C VAL A 164 0.89 -10.85 -5.88
N PRO A 165 0.15 -11.00 -7.00
CA PRO A 165 0.38 -12.08 -7.94
C PRO A 165 1.80 -12.02 -8.50
N GLY A 166 2.40 -13.18 -8.76
CA GLY A 166 3.76 -13.27 -9.32
C GLY A 166 3.83 -13.03 -10.83
N ASP A 167 2.84 -12.38 -11.44
CA ASP A 167 2.86 -12.04 -12.86
C ASP A 167 3.52 -10.67 -13.12
N GLU A 168 4.00 -10.46 -14.33
CA GLU A 168 4.71 -9.23 -14.72
C GLU A 168 3.81 -7.98 -14.59
N GLY A 169 2.51 -8.12 -14.85
CA GLY A 169 1.57 -7.01 -14.74
C GLY A 169 1.40 -6.56 -13.30
N ALA A 170 1.32 -7.49 -12.34
CA ALA A 170 1.23 -7.19 -10.92
C ALA A 170 2.50 -6.53 -10.36
N MET A 171 3.67 -6.92 -10.91
CA MET A 171 4.95 -6.35 -10.48
C MET A 171 5.21 -4.96 -11.08
N ALA A 172 4.52 -4.60 -12.15
CA ALA A 172 4.65 -3.29 -12.83
C ALA A 172 3.61 -2.26 -12.36
N ALA A 173 2.57 -2.68 -11.66
CA ALA A 173 1.47 -1.84 -11.19
C ALA A 173 1.77 -1.15 -9.86
#